data_af525df520b40ca5564a75be4548c8b1
#
_entry.id   af525df520b40ca5564a75be4548c8b1
#
_cell.length_a   1.000
_cell.length_b   1.000
_cell.length_c   1.000
_cell.angle_alpha   90.00
_cell.angle_beta   90.00
_cell.angle_gamma   90.00
#
_symmetry.space_group_name_H-M   'P 1'
#
loop_
_entity.id
_entity.type
_entity.pdbx_description
1 polymer ?
#
loop_
_entity_poly.entity_id
_entity_poly.type
_entity_poly.pdbx_seq_one_letter_code
_entity_poly.pdbx_strand_id
1 'polypeptide(L)'
;VTALTVLILMIGLGGYFSYFTEASVISVDIDPSIELSINIYGRVISATGINEDGEALLADVSVDHMDYADAITDLLNSEAVQALLEDGEQPEITVVCGSMQRARAMEDCLSQRVSSASIHCSENHHEVEQAHEAGLSVGRYRLLLELQKQDPNITADDIAGLSMAQIRAMLEATDTEAASPGHHQGHAHHGQDE
;
A
#
# COMPACT_ATOMS: atom_id res chain seq x y z
N VAL A 1 -10.01 29.95 39.60
CA VAL A 1 -8.88 29.01 39.46
C VAL A 1 -9.37 27.70 38.91
N THR A 2 -10.45 27.10 39.42
CA THR A 2 -10.98 25.77 38.97
C THR A 2 -11.41 25.74 37.49
N ALA A 3 -12.09 26.78 36.98
CA ALA A 3 -12.55 26.84 35.59
C ALA A 3 -11.36 26.86 34.59
N LEU A 4 -10.31 27.63 34.90
CA LEU A 4 -9.11 27.71 34.05
C LEU A 4 -8.35 26.39 34.06
N THR A 5 -8.26 25.72 35.22
CA THR A 5 -7.60 24.40 35.32
C THR A 5 -8.35 23.34 34.51
N VAL A 6 -9.67 23.33 34.58
CA VAL A 6 -10.50 22.39 33.77
C VAL A 6 -10.34 22.68 32.27
N LEU A 7 -10.30 23.93 31.85
CA LEU A 7 -10.09 24.31 30.46
C LEU A 7 -8.72 23.84 29.95
N ILE A 8 -7.65 24.02 30.71
CA ILE A 8 -6.30 23.57 30.37
C ILE A 8 -6.25 22.04 30.25
N LEU A 9 -6.90 21.31 31.17
CA LEU A 9 -7.00 19.86 31.14
C LEU A 9 -7.76 19.39 29.91
N MET A 10 -8.89 20.02 29.56
CA MET A 10 -9.65 19.67 28.36
C MET A 10 -8.84 19.88 27.07
N ILE A 11 -8.13 21.00 26.96
CA ILE A 11 -7.26 21.28 25.81
C ILE A 11 -6.11 20.28 25.75
N GLY A 12 -5.48 19.99 26.88
CA GLY A 12 -4.38 19.03 26.97
C GLY A 12 -4.80 17.60 26.59
N LEU A 13 -5.91 17.12 27.15
CA LEU A 13 -6.44 15.80 26.83
C LEU A 13 -6.93 15.72 25.38
N GLY A 14 -7.69 16.75 24.92
CA GLY A 14 -8.18 16.80 23.55
C GLY A 14 -7.03 16.82 22.53
N GLY A 15 -5.99 17.61 22.79
CA GLY A 15 -4.79 17.67 21.97
C GLY A 15 -4.02 16.34 21.95
N TYR A 16 -3.89 15.69 23.11
CA TYR A 16 -3.26 14.38 23.22
C TYR A 16 -3.99 13.32 22.39
N PHE A 17 -5.31 13.18 22.60
CA PHE A 17 -6.10 12.22 21.81
C PHE A 17 -6.04 12.51 20.31
N SER A 18 -6.17 13.77 19.91
CA SER A 18 -6.08 14.17 18.50
C SER A 18 -4.71 13.85 17.89
N TYR A 19 -3.63 13.95 18.65
CA TYR A 19 -2.29 13.67 18.17
C TYR A 19 -2.05 12.16 17.97
N PHE A 20 -2.57 11.31 18.85
CA PHE A 20 -2.37 9.86 18.81
C PHE A 20 -3.51 9.09 18.13
N THR A 21 -4.47 9.78 17.51
CA THR A 21 -5.53 9.15 16.72
C THR A 21 -5.09 9.04 15.27
N GLU A 22 -5.13 7.81 14.74
CA GLU A 22 -4.91 7.55 13.32
C GLU A 22 -5.99 8.20 12.46
N ALA A 23 -5.58 8.85 11.40
CA ALA A 23 -6.44 9.51 10.41
C ALA A 23 -6.18 9.03 8.99
N SER A 24 -5.03 8.38 8.76
CA SER A 24 -4.64 7.82 7.47
C SER A 24 -3.62 6.70 7.69
N VAL A 25 -3.62 5.73 6.80
CA VAL A 25 -2.60 4.67 6.71
C VAL A 25 -1.86 4.82 5.40
N ILE A 26 -0.55 4.72 5.41
CA ILE A 26 0.28 4.67 4.21
C ILE A 26 1.06 3.36 4.22
N SER A 27 0.80 2.52 3.22
CA SER A 27 1.60 1.33 2.95
C SER A 27 2.70 1.67 1.95
N VAL A 28 3.92 1.22 2.23
CA VAL A 28 5.08 1.31 1.33
C VAL A 28 5.54 -0.11 1.06
N ASP A 29 5.33 -0.58 -0.16
CA ASP A 29 5.59 -1.94 -0.58
C ASP A 29 6.66 -1.94 -1.68
N ILE A 30 7.80 -2.55 -1.36
CA ILE A 30 8.87 -2.85 -2.30
C ILE A 30 9.19 -4.34 -2.14
N ASP A 31 9.88 -4.69 -1.13
CA ASP A 31 10.23 -5.95 -0.51
C ASP A 31 11.38 -5.67 0.48
N PRO A 32 11.19 -4.70 1.33
CA PRO A 32 10.31 -4.68 2.54
C PRO A 32 8.91 -4.12 2.31
N SER A 33 7.96 -4.54 3.18
CA SER A 33 6.61 -3.97 3.28
C SER A 33 6.41 -3.32 4.65
N ILE A 34 6.05 -2.03 4.64
CA ILE A 34 5.90 -1.20 5.83
C ILE A 34 4.57 -0.48 5.79
N GLU A 35 3.93 -0.33 6.93
CA GLU A 35 2.78 0.54 7.11
C GLU A 35 3.04 1.63 8.14
N LEU A 36 2.63 2.86 7.79
CA LEU A 36 2.71 4.04 8.63
C LEU A 36 1.30 4.51 9.00
N SER A 37 1.01 4.58 10.30
CA SER A 37 -0.19 5.26 10.82
C SER A 37 0.09 6.75 10.96
N ILE A 38 -0.74 7.57 10.31
CA ILE A 38 -0.56 9.01 10.22
C ILE A 38 -1.73 9.72 10.91
N ASN A 39 -1.44 10.69 11.77
CA ASN A 39 -2.46 11.48 12.44
C ASN A 39 -3.02 12.60 11.55
N ILE A 40 -3.98 13.36 12.10
CA ILE A 40 -4.60 14.50 11.37
C ILE A 40 -3.62 15.61 11.01
N TYR A 41 -2.47 15.68 11.69
CA TYR A 41 -1.42 16.70 11.48
C TYR A 41 -0.35 16.26 10.48
N GLY A 42 -0.49 15.06 9.87
CA GLY A 42 0.48 14.50 8.94
C GLY A 42 1.72 13.91 9.63
N ARG A 43 1.62 13.58 10.92
CA ARG A 43 2.74 12.98 11.66
C ARG A 43 2.58 11.48 11.76
N VAL A 44 3.69 10.76 11.59
CA VAL A 44 3.78 9.32 11.85
C VAL A 44 3.58 9.11 13.35
N ILE A 45 2.59 8.32 13.72
CA ILE A 45 2.31 7.94 15.12
C ILE A 45 2.61 6.47 15.40
N SER A 46 2.73 5.66 14.36
CA SER A 46 3.19 4.28 14.42
C SER A 46 3.78 3.89 13.07
N ALA A 47 4.79 3.04 13.10
CA ALA A 47 5.34 2.36 11.93
C ALA A 47 5.42 0.87 12.22
N THR A 48 4.98 0.02 11.29
CA THR A 48 4.92 -1.43 11.43
C THR A 48 5.51 -2.09 10.19
N GLY A 49 6.48 -2.99 10.39
CA GLY A 49 6.91 -3.91 9.34
C GLY A 49 5.87 -5.01 9.16
N ILE A 50 5.42 -5.24 7.94
CA ILE A 50 4.43 -6.27 7.64
C ILE A 50 5.13 -7.61 7.35
N ASN A 51 6.39 -7.57 6.96
CA ASN A 51 7.26 -8.73 6.77
C ASN A 51 8.59 -8.53 7.51
N GLU A 52 9.41 -9.58 7.56
CA GLU A 52 10.71 -9.57 8.27
C GLU A 52 11.64 -8.47 7.74
N ASP A 53 11.66 -8.22 6.43
CA ASP A 53 12.47 -7.17 5.82
C ASP A 53 11.98 -5.77 6.19
N GLY A 54 10.66 -5.58 6.31
CA GLY A 54 10.05 -4.35 6.82
C GLY A 54 10.39 -4.08 8.28
N GLU A 55 10.37 -5.12 9.14
CA GLU A 55 10.81 -5.00 10.52
C GLU A 55 12.30 -4.65 10.62
N ALA A 56 13.15 -5.29 9.80
CA ALA A 56 14.58 -5.01 9.75
C ALA A 56 14.86 -3.57 9.29
N LEU A 57 14.15 -3.08 8.27
CA LEU A 57 14.29 -1.71 7.81
C LEU A 57 13.92 -0.69 8.89
N LEU A 58 12.83 -0.90 9.63
CA LEU A 58 12.39 -0.03 10.72
C LEU A 58 13.32 -0.09 11.96
N ALA A 59 14.12 -1.14 12.10
CA ALA A 59 15.15 -1.19 13.13
C ALA A 59 16.33 -0.24 12.81
N ASP A 60 16.59 0.02 11.53
CA ASP A 60 17.68 0.88 11.08
C ASP A 60 17.21 2.32 10.83
N VAL A 61 15.96 2.53 10.41
CA VAL A 61 15.40 3.85 10.06
C VAL A 61 14.26 4.20 11.00
N SER A 62 14.48 5.18 11.87
CA SER A 62 13.44 5.68 12.79
C SER A 62 12.62 6.79 12.12
N VAL A 63 11.30 6.60 12.05
CA VAL A 63 10.37 7.54 11.43
C VAL A 63 9.35 8.14 12.41
N ASP A 64 9.47 7.84 13.70
CA ASP A 64 8.55 8.26 14.73
C ASP A 64 8.41 9.79 14.81
N HIS A 65 7.16 10.26 14.81
CA HIS A 65 6.79 11.68 14.88
C HIS A 65 7.26 12.55 13.70
N MET A 66 7.87 11.95 12.67
CA MET A 66 8.24 12.66 11.45
C MET A 66 7.01 13.09 10.65
N ASP A 67 7.18 14.07 9.78
CA ASP A 67 6.21 14.31 8.70
C ASP A 67 6.18 13.08 7.78
N TYR A 68 4.99 12.65 7.36
CA TYR A 68 4.84 11.41 6.57
C TYR A 68 5.66 11.43 5.28
N ALA A 69 5.77 12.58 4.62
CA ALA A 69 6.49 12.65 3.36
C ALA A 69 8.01 12.65 3.57
N ASP A 70 8.50 13.21 4.69
CA ASP A 70 9.89 13.11 5.10
C ASP A 70 10.21 11.66 5.50
N ALA A 71 9.34 11.01 6.28
CA ALA A 71 9.49 9.63 6.70
C ALA A 71 9.61 8.67 5.50
N ILE A 72 8.70 8.79 4.52
CA ILE A 72 8.75 7.98 3.29
C ILE A 72 10.02 8.27 2.50
N THR A 73 10.43 9.52 2.40
CA THR A 73 11.67 9.90 1.72
C THR A 73 12.88 9.26 2.39
N ASP A 74 12.96 9.27 3.71
CA ASP A 74 14.07 8.66 4.46
C ASP A 74 14.08 7.13 4.34
N LEU A 75 12.91 6.48 4.39
CA LEU A 75 12.77 5.04 4.14
C LEU A 75 13.27 4.66 2.74
N LEU A 76 12.84 5.39 1.71
CA LEU A 76 13.25 5.13 0.33
C LEU A 76 14.72 5.45 0.05
N ASN A 77 15.33 6.37 0.81
CA ASN A 77 16.76 6.71 0.71
C ASN A 77 17.66 5.81 1.56
N SER A 78 17.11 4.86 2.32
CA SER A 78 17.92 3.91 3.07
C SER A 78 18.76 3.04 2.14
N GLU A 79 19.93 2.59 2.62
CA GLU A 79 20.86 1.76 1.83
C GLU A 79 20.19 0.48 1.31
N ALA A 80 19.38 -0.16 2.17
CA ALA A 80 18.68 -1.39 1.82
C ALA A 80 17.68 -1.17 0.67
N VAL A 81 16.88 -0.11 0.73
CA VAL A 81 15.88 0.19 -0.32
C VAL A 81 16.58 0.68 -1.60
N GLN A 82 17.61 1.50 -1.50
CA GLN A 82 18.33 1.98 -2.68
C GLN A 82 18.96 0.83 -3.48
N ALA A 83 19.47 -0.21 -2.82
CA ALA A 83 19.97 -1.41 -3.50
C ALA A 83 18.87 -2.11 -4.33
N LEU A 84 17.64 -2.22 -3.80
CA LEU A 84 16.50 -2.81 -4.52
C LEU A 84 16.08 -1.94 -5.71
N LEU A 85 16.10 -0.61 -5.56
CA LEU A 85 15.78 0.31 -6.65
C LEU A 85 16.83 0.25 -7.78
N GLU A 86 18.11 0.04 -7.46
CA GLU A 86 19.18 -0.17 -8.44
C GLU A 86 18.99 -1.51 -9.20
N ASP A 87 18.43 -2.53 -8.56
CA ASP A 87 18.08 -3.81 -9.17
C ASP A 87 16.79 -3.74 -10.01
N GLY A 88 16.12 -2.57 -10.05
CA GLY A 88 14.96 -2.30 -10.89
C GLY A 88 13.60 -2.52 -10.21
N GLU A 89 13.58 -2.79 -8.91
CA GLU A 89 12.34 -2.81 -8.14
C GLU A 89 11.68 -1.43 -8.11
N GLN A 90 10.34 -1.39 -8.12
CA GLN A 90 9.57 -0.15 -8.08
C GLN A 90 8.71 -0.11 -6.82
N PRO A 91 8.85 0.95 -6.00
CA PRO A 91 8.01 1.12 -4.82
C PRO A 91 6.54 1.30 -5.22
N GLU A 92 5.67 0.66 -4.47
CA GLU A 92 4.24 0.93 -4.49
C GLU A 92 3.82 1.56 -3.18
N ILE A 93 3.19 2.72 -3.25
CA ILE A 93 2.70 3.46 -2.09
C ILE A 93 1.18 3.49 -2.16
N THR A 94 0.52 2.97 -1.13
CA THR A 94 -0.94 3.02 -1.01
C THR A 94 -1.32 3.94 0.14
N VAL A 95 -2.08 4.99 -0.16
CA VAL A 95 -2.56 5.98 0.81
C VAL A 95 -4.03 5.72 1.10
N VAL A 96 -4.37 5.35 2.32
CA VAL A 96 -5.75 5.15 2.78
C VAL A 96 -6.12 6.24 3.76
N CYS A 97 -7.19 7.00 3.46
CA CYS A 97 -7.67 8.10 4.30
C CYS A 97 -9.18 8.03 4.46
N GLY A 98 -9.71 8.67 5.51
CA GLY A 98 -11.16 8.83 5.70
C GLY A 98 -11.85 9.75 4.67
N SER A 99 -11.10 10.35 3.73
CA SER A 99 -11.66 11.10 2.60
C SER A 99 -10.71 11.09 1.40
N MET A 100 -11.26 10.96 0.20
CA MET A 100 -10.51 10.99 -1.05
C MET A 100 -9.80 12.33 -1.29
N GLN A 101 -10.35 13.44 -0.82
CA GLN A 101 -9.70 14.75 -0.92
C GLN A 101 -8.36 14.78 -0.17
N ARG A 102 -8.32 14.20 1.04
CA ARG A 102 -7.10 14.11 1.84
C ARG A 102 -6.10 13.14 1.20
N ALA A 103 -6.58 11.98 0.74
CA ALA A 103 -5.73 10.98 0.10
C ALA A 103 -5.01 11.57 -1.13
N ARG A 104 -5.74 12.28 -2.00
CA ARG A 104 -5.17 12.96 -3.17
C ARG A 104 -4.19 14.08 -2.81
N ALA A 105 -4.47 14.84 -1.77
CA ALA A 105 -3.53 15.87 -1.31
C ALA A 105 -2.21 15.26 -0.80
N MET A 106 -2.26 14.08 -0.18
CA MET A 106 -1.08 13.34 0.23
C MET A 106 -0.35 12.72 -0.99
N GLU A 107 -1.07 12.16 -1.95
CA GLU A 107 -0.55 11.69 -3.23
C GLU A 107 0.20 12.80 -3.98
N ASP A 108 -0.41 13.97 -4.14
CA ASP A 108 0.19 15.14 -4.80
C ASP A 108 1.51 15.56 -4.11
N CYS A 109 1.53 15.53 -2.78
CA CYS A 109 2.73 15.85 -2.00
C CYS A 109 3.83 14.79 -2.19
N LEU A 110 3.47 13.50 -2.14
CA LEU A 110 4.42 12.39 -2.32
C LEU A 110 4.96 12.34 -3.74
N SER A 111 4.12 12.52 -4.76
CA SER A 111 4.52 12.51 -6.18
C SER A 111 5.57 13.58 -6.52
N GLN A 112 5.59 14.68 -5.79
CA GLN A 112 6.60 15.72 -5.96
C GLN A 112 7.96 15.34 -5.35
N ARG A 113 7.99 14.42 -4.39
CA ARG A 113 9.20 14.01 -3.65
C ARG A 113 9.74 12.65 -4.12
N VAL A 114 8.83 11.75 -4.52
CA VAL A 114 9.14 10.36 -4.85
C VAL A 114 8.66 10.08 -6.28
N SER A 115 9.52 10.39 -7.25
CA SER A 115 9.20 10.26 -8.68
C SER A 115 9.27 8.82 -9.21
N SER A 116 9.86 7.89 -8.46
CA SER A 116 10.04 6.48 -8.86
C SER A 116 8.95 5.54 -8.36
N ALA A 117 8.06 6.01 -7.48
CA ALA A 117 7.01 5.19 -6.89
C ALA A 117 5.70 5.28 -7.65
N SER A 118 4.97 4.17 -7.70
CA SER A 118 3.55 4.14 -8.06
C SER A 118 2.72 4.48 -6.83
N ILE A 119 1.83 5.47 -6.91
CA ILE A 119 1.04 5.91 -5.75
C ILE A 119 -0.44 5.68 -6.03
N HIS A 120 -1.11 5.04 -5.08
CA HIS A 120 -2.54 4.73 -5.14
C HIS A 120 -3.27 5.30 -3.93
N CYS A 121 -4.50 5.78 -4.16
CA CYS A 121 -5.34 6.35 -3.11
C CYS A 121 -6.62 5.55 -2.92
N SER A 122 -7.00 5.32 -1.67
CA SER A 122 -8.28 4.72 -1.26
C SER A 122 -8.91 5.54 -0.14
N GLU A 123 -10.25 5.56 -0.08
CA GLU A 123 -11.02 6.08 1.06
C GLU A 123 -11.65 4.96 1.89
N ASN A 124 -11.36 3.71 1.56
CA ASN A 124 -11.96 2.54 2.19
C ASN A 124 -11.06 2.00 3.31
N HIS A 125 -11.28 2.47 4.54
CA HIS A 125 -10.57 1.97 5.73
C HIS A 125 -10.81 0.47 6.01
N HIS A 126 -11.89 -0.14 5.51
CA HIS A 126 -12.10 -1.57 5.65
C HIS A 126 -11.05 -2.40 4.91
N GLU A 127 -10.44 -1.84 3.86
CA GLU A 127 -9.34 -2.51 3.17
C GLU A 127 -8.13 -2.72 4.08
N VAL A 128 -7.87 -1.80 5.01
CA VAL A 128 -6.78 -1.94 6.00
C VAL A 128 -7.04 -3.13 6.92
N GLU A 129 -8.25 -3.22 7.50
CA GLU A 129 -8.63 -4.31 8.39
C GLU A 129 -8.57 -5.67 7.67
N GLN A 130 -9.12 -5.73 6.44
CA GLN A 130 -9.11 -6.94 5.62
C GLN A 130 -7.70 -7.37 5.20
N ALA A 131 -6.83 -6.41 4.89
CA ALA A 131 -5.43 -6.68 4.58
C ALA A 131 -4.72 -7.32 5.78
N HIS A 132 -4.89 -6.74 6.97
CA HIS A 132 -4.30 -7.27 8.21
C HIS A 132 -4.85 -8.64 8.57
N GLU A 133 -6.15 -8.90 8.40
CA GLU A 133 -6.76 -10.23 8.58
C GLU A 133 -6.18 -11.26 7.61
N ALA A 134 -5.79 -10.82 6.41
CA ALA A 134 -5.15 -11.66 5.40
C ALA A 134 -3.61 -11.77 5.60
N GLY A 135 -3.03 -11.09 6.58
CA GLY A 135 -1.58 -11.06 6.82
C GLY A 135 -0.79 -10.32 5.75
N LEU A 136 -1.44 -9.37 5.05
CA LEU A 136 -0.86 -8.60 3.96
C LEU A 136 -0.81 -7.10 4.31
N SER A 137 0.07 -6.36 3.65
CA SER A 137 -0.02 -4.90 3.58
C SER A 137 -1.23 -4.47 2.75
N VAL A 138 -1.71 -3.24 2.94
CA VAL A 138 -2.83 -2.70 2.15
C VAL A 138 -2.52 -2.69 0.65
N GLY A 139 -1.28 -2.37 0.26
CA GLY A 139 -0.85 -2.40 -1.14
C GLY A 139 -0.91 -3.79 -1.74
N ARG A 140 -0.38 -4.81 -1.05
CA ARG A 140 -0.45 -6.21 -1.48
C ARG A 140 -1.89 -6.73 -1.52
N TYR A 141 -2.71 -6.38 -0.54
CA TYR A 141 -4.12 -6.77 -0.51
C TYR A 141 -4.89 -6.17 -1.69
N ARG A 142 -4.63 -4.93 -2.07
CA ARG A 142 -5.22 -4.31 -3.25
C ARG A 142 -4.87 -5.09 -4.53
N LEU A 143 -3.60 -5.50 -4.69
CA LEU A 143 -3.18 -6.33 -5.83
C LEU A 143 -3.83 -7.73 -5.79
N LEU A 144 -4.01 -8.31 -4.61
CA LEU A 144 -4.78 -9.56 -4.46
C LEU A 144 -6.21 -9.40 -4.98
N LEU A 145 -6.89 -8.31 -4.62
CA LEU A 145 -8.25 -8.05 -5.12
C LEU A 145 -8.30 -7.85 -6.64
N GLU A 146 -7.25 -7.30 -7.23
CA GLU A 146 -7.13 -7.18 -8.69
C GLU A 146 -6.90 -8.55 -9.36
N LEU A 147 -6.03 -9.39 -8.81
CA LEU A 147 -5.85 -10.78 -9.27
C LEU A 147 -7.13 -11.60 -9.16
N GLN A 148 -7.88 -11.47 -8.05
CA GLN A 148 -9.13 -12.19 -7.84
C GLN A 148 -10.27 -11.78 -8.79
N LYS A 149 -10.20 -10.62 -9.43
CA LYS A 149 -11.15 -10.26 -10.51
C LYS A 149 -10.94 -11.11 -11.76
N GLN A 150 -9.73 -11.61 -11.96
CA GLN A 150 -9.35 -12.42 -13.11
C GLN A 150 -9.42 -13.91 -12.76
N ASP A 151 -8.87 -14.34 -11.62
CA ASP A 151 -8.98 -15.69 -11.06
C ASP A 151 -9.44 -15.64 -9.59
N PRO A 152 -10.72 -15.91 -9.31
CA PRO A 152 -11.28 -15.89 -7.94
C PRO A 152 -10.69 -16.95 -6.99
N ASN A 153 -9.88 -17.90 -7.48
CA ASN A 153 -9.29 -18.93 -6.63
C ASN A 153 -7.96 -18.48 -5.99
N ILE A 154 -7.37 -17.37 -6.43
CA ILE A 154 -6.13 -16.85 -5.85
C ILE A 154 -6.41 -16.37 -4.43
N THR A 155 -5.57 -16.81 -3.50
CA THR A 155 -5.66 -16.52 -2.07
C THR A 155 -4.52 -15.63 -1.59
N ALA A 156 -4.62 -15.11 -0.36
CA ALA A 156 -3.54 -14.36 0.26
C ALA A 156 -2.25 -15.20 0.41
N ASP A 157 -2.39 -16.49 0.73
CA ASP A 157 -1.25 -17.42 0.88
C ASP A 157 -0.47 -17.59 -0.43
N ASP A 158 -1.13 -17.51 -1.59
CA ASP A 158 -0.48 -17.66 -2.88
C ASP A 158 0.46 -16.48 -3.21
N ILE A 159 0.21 -15.31 -2.63
CA ILE A 159 1.00 -14.09 -2.89
C ILE A 159 1.85 -13.63 -1.69
N ALA A 160 1.66 -14.19 -0.51
CA ALA A 160 2.30 -13.73 0.71
C ALA A 160 3.85 -13.77 0.63
N GLY A 161 4.42 -14.77 -0.04
CA GLY A 161 5.86 -14.95 -0.21
C GLY A 161 6.42 -14.40 -1.53
N LEU A 162 5.61 -13.71 -2.34
CA LEU A 162 6.05 -13.18 -3.64
C LEU A 162 6.56 -11.74 -3.49
N SER A 163 7.53 -11.35 -4.34
CA SER A 163 7.92 -9.93 -4.45
C SER A 163 6.83 -9.10 -5.14
N MET A 164 6.87 -7.78 -4.99
CA MET A 164 5.94 -6.88 -5.69
C MET A 164 6.05 -7.03 -7.21
N ALA A 165 7.26 -7.23 -7.73
CA ALA A 165 7.49 -7.51 -9.15
C ALA A 165 6.83 -8.82 -9.61
N GLN A 166 6.90 -9.87 -8.80
CA GLN A 166 6.26 -11.16 -9.11
C GLN A 166 4.72 -11.05 -9.12
N ILE A 167 4.13 -10.33 -8.15
CA ILE A 167 2.68 -10.11 -8.10
C ILE A 167 2.21 -9.31 -9.32
N ARG A 168 2.95 -8.27 -9.72
CA ARG A 168 2.65 -7.48 -10.93
C ARG A 168 2.77 -8.33 -12.20
N ALA A 169 3.80 -9.17 -12.31
CA ALA A 169 3.96 -10.08 -13.44
C ALA A 169 2.79 -11.08 -13.56
N MET A 170 2.22 -11.52 -12.44
CA MET A 170 0.99 -12.35 -12.45
C MET A 170 -0.19 -11.58 -13.01
N LEU A 171 -0.38 -10.30 -12.63
CA LEU A 171 -1.46 -9.46 -13.17
C LEU A 171 -1.32 -9.28 -14.68
N GLU A 172 -0.12 -8.97 -15.19
CA GLU A 172 0.16 -8.78 -16.62
C GLU A 172 -0.05 -10.08 -17.43
N ALA A 173 0.35 -11.23 -16.90
CA ALA A 173 0.17 -12.52 -17.56
C ALA A 173 -1.31 -12.85 -17.75
N THR A 174 -2.13 -12.59 -16.73
CA THR A 174 -3.56 -12.87 -16.75
C THR A 174 -4.31 -11.92 -17.70
N ASP A 175 -3.93 -10.66 -17.78
CA ASP A 175 -4.49 -9.69 -18.74
C ASP A 175 -4.20 -10.09 -20.19
N THR A 176 -3.03 -10.68 -20.45
CA THR A 176 -2.63 -11.12 -21.78
C THR A 176 -3.43 -12.35 -22.25
N GLU A 177 -3.75 -13.29 -21.34
CA GLU A 177 -4.60 -14.46 -21.67
C GLU A 177 -6.05 -14.05 -21.92
N ALA A 178 -6.59 -13.08 -21.17
CA ALA A 178 -7.94 -12.54 -21.36
C ALA A 178 -8.09 -11.80 -22.71
N ALA A 179 -7.02 -11.20 -23.21
CA ALA A 179 -7.00 -10.46 -24.47
C ALA A 179 -6.78 -11.33 -25.72
N SER A 180 -6.48 -12.65 -25.59
CA SER A 180 -6.24 -13.54 -26.72
C SER A 180 -7.59 -14.03 -27.30
N PRO A 181 -8.01 -13.64 -28.53
CA PRO A 181 -9.25 -14.12 -29.12
C PRO A 181 -9.08 -15.60 -29.49
N GLY A 182 -9.93 -16.45 -28.89
CA GLY A 182 -9.96 -17.87 -29.12
C GLY A 182 -9.99 -18.23 -30.60
N HIS A 183 -9.02 -19.02 -31.01
CA HIS A 183 -8.95 -19.62 -32.34
C HIS A 183 -10.11 -20.62 -32.49
N HIS A 184 -11.24 -20.18 -33.02
CA HIS A 184 -12.27 -21.08 -33.53
C HIS A 184 -11.71 -21.83 -34.73
N GLN A 185 -11.27 -23.07 -34.48
CA GLN A 185 -11.07 -24.04 -35.56
C GLN A 185 -12.44 -24.38 -36.18
N GLY A 186 -12.73 -23.75 -37.29
CA GLY A 186 -13.84 -24.13 -38.17
C GLY A 186 -13.60 -25.50 -38.75
N HIS A 187 -14.35 -26.51 -38.30
CA HIS A 187 -14.47 -27.77 -38.99
C HIS A 187 -15.15 -27.56 -40.37
N ALA A 188 -14.37 -27.61 -41.41
CA ALA A 188 -14.88 -27.71 -42.76
C ALA A 188 -15.50 -29.12 -42.97
N HIS A 189 -16.83 -29.17 -43.03
CA HIS A 189 -17.56 -30.32 -43.55
C HIS A 189 -17.36 -30.42 -45.05
N HIS A 190 -16.66 -31.44 -45.50
CA HIS A 190 -16.61 -31.83 -46.90
C HIS A 190 -17.84 -32.73 -47.15
N GLY A 191 -18.87 -32.20 -47.81
CA GLY A 191 -19.97 -32.97 -48.40
C GLY A 191 -19.55 -33.39 -49.78
N GLN A 192 -19.45 -34.69 -49.99
CA GLN A 192 -19.46 -35.31 -51.33
C GLN A 192 -20.91 -35.64 -51.62
N ASP A 193 -21.39 -35.14 -52.75
CA ASP A 193 -22.59 -35.63 -53.42
C ASP A 193 -22.21 -36.21 -54.78
N GLU A 194 -22.67 -37.43 -55.01
CA GLU A 194 -22.85 -38.02 -56.32
C GLU A 194 -24.10 -37.47 -57.00
#